data_89225fb8b1b0f61119e3bf8a34f82fff
#
_entry.id   89225fb8b1b0f61119e3bf8a34f82fff
#
_cell.length_a   1.000
_cell.length_b   1.000
_cell.length_c   1.000
_cell.angle_alpha   90.00
_cell.angle_beta   90.00
_cell.angle_gamma   90.00
#
_symmetry.space_group_name_H-M   'P 1'
#
loop_
_entity.id
_entity.type
_entity.pdbx_description
1 polymer ?
#
loop_
_entity_poly.entity_id
_entity_poly.type
_entity_poly.pdbx_seq_one_letter_code
_entity_poly.pdbx_strand_id
1 'polypeptide(L)'
;MRVNYLSKKETSMLANRIRSVYWGDVLRGKIRNAVEIRENGIKLYRIGELIIGEINDKLYPVIHERNQEILNKLPAIIVDMGAVPHIVNGADVMRPGIKEFRGEFNEGDLVVVRDERNLKPLAVAITLVGLEECKAMERGKVAKNIHHVNDKIWKLMRKIRHILEREL
;
A
#
# COMPACT_ATOMS: atom_id res chain seq x y z
N MET A 1 -6.90 -18.44 -9.81
CA MET A 1 -5.77 -17.99 -8.96
C MET A 1 -4.50 -18.74 -9.33
N ARG A 2 -3.43 -18.03 -9.49
CA ARG A 2 -2.13 -18.61 -9.80
C ARG A 2 -1.15 -18.31 -8.66
N VAL A 3 -0.51 -19.36 -8.13
CA VAL A 3 0.48 -19.25 -7.06
C VAL A 3 1.81 -19.77 -7.59
N ASN A 4 2.86 -18.95 -7.51
CA ASN A 4 4.18 -19.30 -8.00
C ASN A 4 5.22 -19.05 -6.92
N TYR A 5 5.89 -20.12 -6.49
CA TYR A 5 7.01 -20.02 -5.56
C TYR A 5 8.26 -19.60 -6.36
N LEU A 6 8.80 -18.45 -6.01
CA LEU A 6 9.92 -17.86 -6.75
C LEU A 6 11.22 -18.64 -6.54
N SER A 7 12.05 -18.68 -7.57
CA SER A 7 13.41 -19.20 -7.47
C SER A 7 14.25 -18.32 -6.54
N LYS A 8 15.43 -18.81 -6.14
CA LYS A 8 16.39 -18.02 -5.35
C LYS A 8 16.78 -16.73 -6.05
N LYS A 9 17.00 -16.80 -7.37
CA LYS A 9 17.36 -15.65 -8.19
C LYS A 9 16.21 -14.64 -8.25
N GLU A 10 14.99 -15.10 -8.53
CA GLU A 10 13.80 -14.26 -8.57
C GLU A 10 13.52 -13.61 -7.22
N THR A 11 13.66 -14.38 -6.13
CA THR A 11 13.49 -13.86 -4.76
C THR A 11 14.50 -12.76 -4.46
N SER A 12 15.78 -12.97 -4.83
CA SER A 12 16.83 -11.96 -4.64
C SER A 12 16.57 -10.69 -5.44
N MET A 13 16.12 -10.83 -6.69
CA MET A 13 15.77 -9.70 -7.54
C MET A 13 14.61 -8.89 -6.95
N LEU A 14 13.58 -9.57 -6.46
CA LEU A 14 12.45 -8.93 -5.80
C LEU A 14 12.87 -8.22 -4.53
N ALA A 15 13.68 -8.87 -3.69
CA ALA A 15 14.22 -8.26 -2.46
C ALA A 15 15.00 -6.98 -2.76
N ASN A 16 15.84 -7.00 -3.79
CA ASN A 16 16.63 -5.83 -4.20
C ASN A 16 15.73 -4.71 -4.70
N ARG A 17 14.69 -5.05 -5.46
CA ARG A 17 13.71 -4.09 -5.95
C ARG A 17 12.94 -3.42 -4.81
N ILE A 18 12.52 -4.19 -3.81
CA ILE A 18 11.84 -3.66 -2.62
C ILE A 18 12.79 -2.75 -1.83
N ARG A 19 14.04 -3.17 -1.62
CA ARG A 19 15.04 -2.40 -0.88
C ARG A 19 15.48 -1.11 -1.60
N SER A 20 15.18 -0.98 -2.89
CA SER A 20 15.49 0.24 -3.65
C SER A 20 14.51 1.38 -3.37
N VAL A 21 13.35 1.12 -2.79
CA VAL A 21 12.41 2.17 -2.37
C VAL A 21 12.65 2.52 -0.90
N TYR A 22 12.37 3.77 -0.51
CA TYR A 22 12.74 4.27 0.82
C TYR A 22 12.08 3.50 1.98
N TRP A 23 10.87 2.97 1.78
CA TRP A 23 10.17 2.18 2.80
C TRP A 23 10.57 0.71 2.81
N GLY A 24 11.35 0.26 1.83
CA GLY A 24 11.72 -1.14 1.65
C GLY A 24 12.87 -1.62 2.54
N ASP A 25 13.50 -0.73 3.29
CA ASP A 25 14.55 -1.08 4.24
C ASP A 25 14.06 -1.92 5.43
N VAL A 26 12.74 -2.02 5.61
CA VAL A 26 12.15 -2.93 6.59
C VAL A 26 12.36 -4.41 6.23
N LEU A 27 12.65 -4.71 4.96
CA LEU A 27 13.00 -6.07 4.51
C LEU A 27 14.46 -6.36 4.88
N ARG A 28 14.65 -6.87 6.10
CA ARG A 28 15.97 -7.11 6.69
C ARG A 28 16.42 -8.55 6.53
N GLY A 29 17.74 -8.71 6.54
CA GLY A 29 18.39 -10.01 6.56
C GLY A 29 18.34 -10.74 5.22
N LYS A 30 18.69 -12.01 5.26
CA LYS A 30 18.69 -12.87 4.07
C LYS A 30 17.29 -13.43 3.83
N ILE A 31 16.72 -13.09 2.69
CA ILE A 31 15.43 -13.61 2.27
C ILE A 31 15.65 -14.79 1.33
N ARG A 32 15.15 -15.96 1.71
CA ARG A 32 15.36 -17.19 0.96
C ARG A 32 14.22 -17.53 0.02
N ASN A 33 13.00 -17.20 0.40
CA ASN A 33 11.80 -17.62 -0.32
C ASN A 33 10.80 -16.48 -0.45
N ALA A 34 10.13 -16.46 -1.59
CA ALA A 34 9.00 -15.57 -1.84
C ALA A 34 7.96 -16.31 -2.68
N VAL A 35 6.72 -15.83 -2.58
CA VAL A 35 5.59 -16.37 -3.34
C VAL A 35 4.95 -15.23 -4.11
N GLU A 36 4.69 -15.45 -5.39
CA GLU A 36 3.91 -14.57 -6.25
C GLU A 36 2.49 -15.12 -6.38
N ILE A 37 1.51 -14.26 -6.21
CA ILE A 37 0.10 -14.61 -6.32
C ILE A 37 -0.55 -13.69 -7.35
N ARG A 38 -1.22 -14.29 -8.33
CA ARG A 38 -1.97 -13.55 -9.36
C ARG A 38 -3.41 -14.00 -9.40
N GLU A 39 -4.32 -13.04 -9.43
CA GLU A 39 -5.74 -13.29 -9.63
C GLU A 39 -6.42 -12.02 -10.15
N ASN A 40 -7.17 -12.15 -11.26
CA ASN A 40 -8.00 -11.07 -11.80
C ASN A 40 -7.28 -9.71 -11.94
N GLY A 41 -6.06 -9.75 -12.47
CA GLY A 41 -5.24 -8.55 -12.66
C GLY A 41 -4.49 -8.07 -11.43
N ILE A 42 -4.71 -8.70 -10.28
CA ILE A 42 -3.99 -8.42 -9.04
C ILE A 42 -2.69 -9.22 -9.02
N LYS A 43 -1.60 -8.57 -8.65
CA LYS A 43 -0.31 -9.22 -8.45
C LYS A 43 0.21 -8.89 -7.06
N LEU A 44 0.38 -9.92 -6.24
CA LEU A 44 0.87 -9.80 -4.87
C LEU A 44 2.11 -10.67 -4.68
N TYR A 45 2.97 -10.24 -3.77
CA TYR A 45 4.10 -11.03 -3.30
C TYR A 45 4.05 -11.17 -1.78
N ARG A 46 4.28 -12.37 -1.30
CA ARG A 46 4.72 -12.56 0.07
C ARG A 46 6.23 -12.76 0.03
N ILE A 47 6.95 -11.91 0.73
CA ILE A 47 8.41 -11.98 0.85
C ILE A 47 8.83 -11.65 2.28
N GLY A 48 9.48 -12.63 2.96
CA GLY A 48 9.67 -12.54 4.39
C GLY A 48 8.32 -12.38 5.07
N GLU A 49 8.19 -11.39 5.94
CA GLU A 49 6.93 -11.07 6.63
C GLU A 49 6.05 -10.08 5.85
N LEU A 50 6.55 -9.56 4.73
CA LEU A 50 5.87 -8.50 3.99
C LEU A 50 4.91 -9.05 2.94
N ILE A 51 3.87 -8.27 2.68
CA ILE A 51 2.91 -8.52 1.60
C ILE A 51 2.89 -7.27 0.72
N ILE A 52 3.42 -7.42 -0.48
CA ILE A 52 3.66 -6.32 -1.41
C ILE A 52 2.82 -6.53 -2.66
N GLY A 53 2.08 -5.51 -3.06
CA GLY A 53 1.36 -5.49 -4.32
C GLY A 53 2.17 -4.80 -5.40
N GLU A 54 1.79 -5.05 -6.65
CA GLU A 54 2.39 -4.39 -7.80
C GLU A 54 1.30 -3.94 -8.76
N ILE A 55 1.35 -2.66 -9.15
CA ILE A 55 0.46 -2.08 -10.14
C ILE A 55 1.28 -1.17 -11.07
N ASN A 56 1.21 -1.40 -12.39
CA ASN A 56 1.95 -0.63 -13.39
C ASN A 56 3.45 -0.47 -13.02
N ASP A 57 4.09 -1.58 -12.67
CA ASP A 57 5.50 -1.66 -12.24
C ASP A 57 5.83 -0.90 -10.95
N LYS A 58 4.83 -0.41 -10.23
CA LYS A 58 5.00 0.24 -8.94
C LYS A 58 4.63 -0.71 -7.81
N LEU A 59 5.55 -0.87 -6.86
CA LEU A 59 5.34 -1.67 -5.66
C LEU A 59 4.59 -0.84 -4.62
N TYR A 60 3.69 -1.46 -3.89
CA TYR A 60 2.97 -0.84 -2.77
C TYR A 60 2.76 -1.85 -1.63
N PRO A 61 2.76 -1.41 -0.38
CA PRO A 61 2.43 -2.29 0.74
C PRO A 61 0.91 -2.51 0.79
N VAL A 62 0.50 -3.76 0.97
CA VAL A 62 -0.90 -4.10 1.21
C VAL A 62 -1.26 -3.72 2.65
N ILE A 63 -2.49 -3.24 2.87
CA ILE A 63 -3.00 -2.96 4.21
C ILE A 63 -3.20 -4.29 4.94
N HIS A 64 -2.28 -4.59 5.84
CA HIS A 64 -2.25 -5.82 6.63
C HIS A 64 -1.36 -5.60 7.86
N GLU A 65 -1.65 -6.32 8.94
CA GLU A 65 -0.88 -6.21 10.19
C GLU A 65 0.62 -6.48 10.00
N ARG A 66 0.99 -7.36 9.07
CA ARG A 66 2.40 -7.66 8.74
C ARG A 66 3.14 -6.47 8.15
N ASN A 67 2.42 -5.52 7.57
CA ASN A 67 2.97 -4.33 6.93
C ASN A 67 2.90 -3.08 7.80
N GLN A 68 2.58 -3.22 9.08
CA GLN A 68 2.38 -2.07 9.95
C GLN A 68 3.61 -1.15 10.02
N GLU A 69 4.80 -1.72 10.06
CA GLU A 69 6.04 -0.93 10.07
C GLU A 69 6.18 -0.09 8.79
N ILE A 70 5.89 -0.67 7.63
CA ILE A 70 5.92 0.08 6.36
C ILE A 70 4.86 1.17 6.33
N LEU A 71 3.63 0.83 6.69
CA LEU A 71 2.52 1.78 6.68
C LEU A 71 2.79 2.98 7.59
N ASN A 72 3.49 2.75 8.70
CA ASN A 72 3.90 3.81 9.61
C ASN A 72 5.05 4.68 9.07
N LYS A 73 5.80 4.19 8.09
CA LYS A 73 6.85 4.98 7.40
C LYS A 73 6.31 5.86 6.30
N LEU A 74 5.18 5.51 5.71
CA LEU A 74 4.60 6.31 4.64
C LEU A 74 4.07 7.64 5.16
N PRO A 75 4.19 8.70 4.37
CA PRO A 75 3.46 9.93 4.66
C PRO A 75 1.97 9.61 4.76
N ALA A 76 1.26 10.30 5.62
CA ALA A 76 -0.16 10.07 5.86
C ALA A 76 -1.02 11.26 5.47
N ILE A 77 -2.15 10.96 4.86
CA ILE A 77 -3.23 11.92 4.63
C ILE A 77 -4.37 11.52 5.56
N ILE A 78 -4.69 12.40 6.49
CA ILE A 78 -5.76 12.16 7.48
C ILE A 78 -7.05 12.78 6.95
N VAL A 79 -8.08 11.95 6.81
CA VAL A 79 -9.37 12.39 6.26
C VAL A 79 -10.45 12.44 7.34
N ASP A 80 -11.45 13.30 7.14
CA ASP A 80 -12.59 13.40 8.05
C ASP A 80 -13.48 12.15 7.95
N MET A 81 -14.35 11.98 8.95
CA MET A 81 -15.22 10.81 9.01
C MET A 81 -16.25 10.79 7.87
N GLY A 82 -16.60 11.95 7.32
CA GLY A 82 -17.49 12.02 6.15
C GLY A 82 -16.85 11.48 4.88
N ALA A 83 -15.53 11.57 4.75
CA ALA A 83 -14.79 11.03 3.61
C ALA A 83 -14.59 9.51 3.68
N VAL A 84 -14.59 8.92 4.87
CA VAL A 84 -14.28 7.50 5.08
C VAL A 84 -15.12 6.56 4.20
N PRO A 85 -16.45 6.67 4.14
CA PRO A 85 -17.25 5.78 3.29
C PRO A 85 -16.86 5.84 1.81
N HIS A 86 -16.50 7.02 1.33
CA HIS A 86 -16.09 7.20 -0.07
C HIS A 86 -14.73 6.54 -0.35
N ILE A 87 -13.77 6.71 0.55
CA ILE A 87 -12.43 6.12 0.44
C ILE A 87 -12.52 4.59 0.44
N VAL A 88 -13.29 3.99 1.35
CA VAL A 88 -13.44 2.52 1.41
C VAL A 88 -14.34 1.94 0.31
N ASN A 89 -14.95 2.80 -0.49
CA ASN A 89 -15.62 2.42 -1.73
C ASN A 89 -14.79 2.69 -2.98
N GLY A 90 -13.55 3.09 -2.82
CA GLY A 90 -12.60 3.24 -3.91
C GLY A 90 -12.47 4.64 -4.49
N ALA A 91 -13.13 5.64 -3.91
CA ALA A 91 -13.01 7.02 -4.37
C ALA A 91 -11.58 7.55 -4.16
N ASP A 92 -11.15 8.39 -5.09
CA ASP A 92 -9.88 9.10 -4.95
C ASP A 92 -9.94 10.12 -3.81
N VAL A 93 -8.78 10.48 -3.27
CA VAL A 93 -8.69 11.43 -2.17
C VAL A 93 -8.90 12.84 -2.70
N MET A 94 -9.92 13.50 -2.19
CA MET A 94 -10.30 14.87 -2.57
C MET A 94 -9.87 15.87 -1.51
N ARG A 95 -9.42 17.05 -1.93
CA ARG A 95 -8.91 18.07 -1.01
C ARG A 95 -9.87 18.45 0.14
N PRO A 96 -11.17 18.66 -0.08
CA PRO A 96 -12.08 19.07 1.01
C PRO A 96 -12.19 18.08 2.18
N GLY A 97 -11.98 16.80 1.93
CA GLY A 97 -12.06 15.76 2.98
C GLY A 97 -10.81 15.64 3.83
N ILE A 98 -9.74 16.37 3.54
CA ILE A 98 -8.46 16.23 4.24
C ILE A 98 -8.42 17.15 5.46
N LYS A 99 -8.13 16.58 6.61
CA LYS A 99 -7.97 17.29 7.89
C LYS A 99 -6.52 17.63 8.21
N GLU A 100 -5.60 16.74 7.88
CA GLU A 100 -4.20 16.87 8.29
C GLU A 100 -3.30 16.11 7.32
N PHE A 101 -2.09 16.61 7.15
CA PHE A 101 -1.01 15.90 6.46
C PHE A 101 0.08 15.56 7.46
N ARG A 102 0.62 14.36 7.41
CA ARG A 102 1.78 13.94 8.21
C ARG A 102 2.89 13.47 7.30
N GLY A 103 4.09 14.01 7.50
CA GLY A 103 5.24 13.75 6.64
C GLY A 103 5.18 14.57 5.35
N GLU A 104 6.13 14.32 4.49
CA GLU A 104 6.29 15.05 3.23
C GLU A 104 6.15 14.10 2.04
N PHE A 105 5.63 14.61 0.94
CA PHE A 105 5.52 13.85 -0.29
C PHE A 105 5.59 14.75 -1.52
N ASN A 106 6.06 14.18 -2.61
CA ASN A 106 6.03 14.77 -3.94
C ASN A 106 4.95 14.10 -4.78
N GLU A 107 4.65 14.67 -5.94
CA GLU A 107 3.78 14.01 -6.92
C GLU A 107 4.32 12.62 -7.26
N GLY A 108 3.43 11.62 -7.31
CA GLY A 108 3.77 10.25 -7.63
C GLY A 108 4.23 9.39 -6.45
N ASP A 109 4.26 9.94 -5.24
CA ASP A 109 4.64 9.20 -4.05
C ASP A 109 3.46 8.37 -3.49
N LEU A 110 3.80 7.29 -2.79
CA LEU A 110 2.82 6.55 -2.00
C LEU A 110 2.52 7.28 -0.71
N VAL A 111 1.24 7.30 -0.35
CA VAL A 111 0.75 7.79 0.95
C VAL A 111 -0.22 6.77 1.52
N VAL A 112 -0.33 6.71 2.84
CA VAL A 112 -1.39 6.00 3.52
C VAL A 112 -2.49 6.98 3.91
N VAL A 113 -3.74 6.62 3.62
CA VAL A 113 -4.91 7.41 4.00
C VAL A 113 -5.48 6.84 5.28
N ARG A 114 -5.64 7.68 6.31
CA ARG A 114 -6.10 7.27 7.63
C ARG A 114 -7.31 8.10 8.07
N ASP A 115 -8.18 7.52 8.90
CA ASP A 115 -9.29 8.28 9.47
C ASP A 115 -8.82 9.19 10.63
N GLU A 116 -9.57 10.27 10.87
CA GLU A 116 -9.22 11.26 11.88
C GLU A 116 -9.41 10.79 13.34
N ARG A 117 -10.28 9.80 13.58
CA ARG A 117 -10.60 9.33 14.94
C ARG A 117 -9.61 8.32 15.46
N ASN A 118 -9.38 7.25 14.70
CA ASN A 118 -8.58 6.11 15.15
C ASN A 118 -7.26 5.98 14.40
N LEU A 119 -7.04 6.80 13.38
CA LEU A 119 -5.86 6.77 12.51
C LEU A 119 -5.66 5.40 11.85
N LYS A 120 -6.74 4.68 11.61
CA LYS A 120 -6.68 3.39 10.92
C LYS A 120 -6.33 3.57 9.45
N PRO A 121 -5.47 2.73 8.88
CA PRO A 121 -5.25 2.72 7.46
C PRO A 121 -6.52 2.35 6.71
N LEU A 122 -6.96 3.23 5.82
CA LEU A 122 -8.15 3.04 4.98
C LEU A 122 -7.77 2.67 3.55
N ALA A 123 -6.69 3.27 3.06
CA ALA A 123 -6.24 3.10 1.69
C ALA A 123 -4.75 3.40 1.55
N VAL A 124 -4.17 2.88 0.48
CA VAL A 124 -2.88 3.30 -0.05
C VAL A 124 -3.17 4.04 -1.36
N ALA A 125 -2.57 5.19 -1.52
CA ALA A 125 -2.82 6.06 -2.66
C ALA A 125 -1.51 6.58 -3.26
N ILE A 126 -1.58 7.00 -4.53
CA ILE A 126 -0.48 7.65 -5.23
C ILE A 126 -0.82 9.12 -5.38
N THR A 127 0.04 10.00 -4.90
CA THR A 127 -0.19 11.43 -4.93
C THR A 127 -0.19 11.97 -6.37
N LEU A 128 -1.14 12.85 -6.67
CA LEU A 128 -1.26 13.53 -7.96
C LEU A 128 -0.60 14.91 -7.93
N VAL A 129 -0.35 15.43 -6.74
CA VAL A 129 0.30 16.73 -6.50
C VAL A 129 1.23 16.59 -5.30
N GLY A 130 2.23 17.47 -5.20
CA GLY A 130 3.12 17.53 -4.03
C GLY A 130 2.42 18.15 -2.82
N LEU A 131 3.01 17.99 -1.65
CA LEU A 131 2.45 18.46 -0.37
C LEU A 131 2.12 19.97 -0.37
N GLU A 132 3.06 20.80 -0.82
CA GLU A 132 2.86 22.26 -0.78
C GLU A 132 1.73 22.72 -1.71
N GLU A 133 1.64 22.12 -2.90
CA GLU A 133 0.53 22.37 -3.82
C GLU A 133 -0.79 21.92 -3.20
N CYS A 134 -0.79 20.75 -2.57
CA CYS A 134 -1.93 20.17 -1.88
C CYS A 134 -2.46 21.09 -0.80
N LYS A 135 -1.57 21.65 0.03
CA LYS A 135 -1.93 22.59 1.09
C LYS A 135 -2.59 23.85 0.55
N ALA A 136 -2.17 24.29 -0.63
CA ALA A 136 -2.69 25.49 -1.28
C ALA A 136 -4.03 25.27 -2.01
N MET A 137 -4.42 24.01 -2.24
CA MET A 137 -5.67 23.67 -2.93
C MET A 137 -6.87 23.85 -2.02
N GLU A 138 -7.98 24.30 -2.58
CA GLU A 138 -9.29 24.33 -1.90
C GLU A 138 -10.15 23.13 -2.29
N ARG A 139 -9.94 22.58 -3.50
CA ARG A 139 -10.70 21.46 -4.04
C ARG A 139 -9.88 20.73 -5.11
N GLY A 140 -10.38 19.59 -5.54
CA GLY A 140 -9.77 18.75 -6.56
C GLY A 140 -9.16 17.48 -5.99
N LYS A 141 -8.72 16.62 -6.89
CA LYS A 141 -8.09 15.35 -6.55
C LYS A 141 -6.67 15.56 -6.06
N VAL A 142 -6.34 14.92 -4.95
CA VAL A 142 -5.01 14.97 -4.32
C VAL A 142 -4.23 13.70 -4.55
N ALA A 143 -4.90 12.56 -4.45
CA ALA A 143 -4.26 11.26 -4.59
C ALA A 143 -5.22 10.23 -5.20
N LYS A 144 -4.65 9.33 -6.00
CA LYS A 144 -5.38 8.24 -6.61
C LYS A 144 -5.40 7.03 -5.67
N ASN A 145 -6.59 6.56 -5.34
CA ASN A 145 -6.79 5.38 -4.52
C ASN A 145 -6.41 4.14 -5.32
N ILE A 146 -5.38 3.41 -4.91
CA ILE A 146 -4.94 2.19 -5.60
C ILE A 146 -5.27 0.91 -4.84
N HIS A 147 -5.51 1.01 -3.53
CA HIS A 147 -5.85 -0.11 -2.68
C HIS A 147 -6.55 0.41 -1.43
N HIS A 148 -7.64 -0.23 -1.05
CA HIS A 148 -8.41 0.19 0.13
C HIS A 148 -9.00 -1.00 0.86
N VAL A 149 -9.39 -0.78 2.10
CA VAL A 149 -10.14 -1.76 2.89
C VAL A 149 -11.39 -2.18 2.11
N ASN A 150 -11.69 -3.47 2.07
CA ASN A 150 -12.80 -4.09 1.35
C ASN A 150 -12.70 -4.09 -0.18
N ASP A 151 -11.56 -3.79 -0.76
CA ASP A 151 -11.36 -3.92 -2.20
C ASP A 151 -11.08 -5.39 -2.61
N LYS A 152 -10.79 -5.60 -3.88
CA LYS A 152 -10.46 -6.93 -4.43
C LYS A 152 -9.21 -7.53 -3.79
N ILE A 153 -8.22 -6.69 -3.49
CA ILE A 153 -6.97 -7.09 -2.85
C ILE A 153 -7.26 -7.56 -1.42
N TRP A 154 -8.03 -6.78 -0.69
CA TRP A 154 -8.47 -7.12 0.67
C TRP A 154 -9.19 -8.48 0.72
N LYS A 155 -10.09 -8.72 -0.24
CA LYS A 155 -10.82 -9.99 -0.36
C LYS A 155 -9.90 -11.15 -0.73
N LEU A 156 -8.94 -10.90 -1.65
CA LEU A 156 -7.95 -11.90 -2.02
C LEU A 156 -7.09 -12.31 -0.81
N MET A 157 -6.73 -11.36 0.05
CA MET A 157 -5.97 -11.62 1.27
C MET A 157 -6.65 -12.66 2.17
N ARG A 158 -7.97 -12.60 2.30
CA ARG A 158 -8.73 -13.61 3.05
C ARG A 158 -8.66 -14.98 2.38
N LYS A 159 -8.77 -15.02 1.07
CA LYS A 159 -8.72 -16.25 0.28
C LYS A 159 -7.38 -16.96 0.37
N ILE A 160 -6.28 -16.21 0.44
CA ILE A 160 -4.92 -16.74 0.48
C ILE A 160 -4.33 -16.84 1.89
N ARG A 161 -5.14 -16.68 2.92
CA ARG A 161 -4.69 -16.72 4.31
C ARG A 161 -3.80 -17.94 4.61
N HIS A 162 -4.19 -19.10 4.11
CA HIS A 162 -3.42 -20.33 4.29
C HIS A 162 -2.03 -20.29 3.65
N ILE A 163 -1.84 -19.49 2.58
CA ILE A 163 -0.53 -19.29 1.95
C ILE A 163 0.32 -18.33 2.78
N LEU A 164 -0.33 -17.30 3.33
CA LEU A 164 0.34 -16.27 4.13
C LEU A 164 0.83 -16.81 5.49
N GLU A 165 0.16 -17.82 6.03
CA GLU A 165 0.49 -18.43 7.31
C GLU A 165 1.55 -19.53 7.21
N ARG A 166 1.92 -19.95 6.01
CA ARG A 166 2.99 -20.95 5.84
C ARG A 166 4.36 -20.34 6.14
N GLU A 167 5.18 -21.14 6.79
CA GLU A 167 6.61 -20.84 6.85
C GLU A 167 7.23 -21.06 5.47
N LEU A 168 8.05 -20.14 5.03
CA LEU A 168 8.77 -20.24 3.76
C LEU A 168 10.24 -20.55 3.98
#